data_b5a9191d6da7d6746568938481ed4cc1
#
_entry.id   b5a9191d6da7d6746568938481ed4cc1
#
_cell.length_a   1.000
_cell.length_b   1.000
_cell.length_c   1.000
_cell.angle_alpha   90.00
_cell.angle_beta   90.00
_cell.angle_gamma   90.00
#
_symmetry.space_group_name_H-M   'P 1'
#
loop_
_entity.id
_entity.type
_entity.pdbx_description
1 polymer ?
#
loop_
_entity_poly.entity_id
_entity_poly.type
_entity_poly.pdbx_seq_one_letter_code
_entity_poly.pdbx_strand_id
1 'polypeptide(L)'
;MTAPVQFLDLAYTYRALASELDAATSRVLASGWYIGGPEVEAFEQAFAEASGARYCVGVGNGLDALTLLLRAWNLGPGDEVIVPAHTFIATWLAVTAVGAELIPIDPTASGFNVSIETVEPAVTERTRVIVPVHLYGAAVDMTPLAKLAKARSIKLLEDAAQAHLASGFGQRVGALGDAAAWSFYPGKNLGAYGDAGAVTTNDAQLADQLRALRSYGSQVKYQHDSLGVNSRLDPIQAAILGVKLKHLAAWNSRRSEIAERYTQAFSQLGWLKAPELDPGSVWHLYVLEVSQRDRLQRYLAERGVQTLIHYPVPPHRQKAYAQSPVARASLPRSEALGASVLSLPMGPHLSESDVSRMIEAVKSFPERGP
;
A
#
# COMPACT_ATOMS: atom_id res chain seq x y z
N MET A 1 30.79 14.17 -13.01
CA MET A 1 29.44 14.39 -12.45
C MET A 1 29.12 13.21 -11.55
N THR A 2 28.69 13.45 -10.32
CA THR A 2 28.23 12.38 -9.42
C THR A 2 26.94 11.77 -9.96
N ALA A 3 26.75 10.45 -9.81
CA ALA A 3 25.53 9.77 -10.21
C ALA A 3 24.28 10.41 -9.53
N PRO A 4 23.11 10.42 -10.19
CA PRO A 4 21.91 10.97 -9.60
C PRO A 4 21.45 10.14 -8.39
N VAL A 5 20.84 10.80 -7.40
CA VAL A 5 20.12 10.14 -6.30
C VAL A 5 18.82 9.61 -6.88
N GLN A 6 18.74 8.29 -7.05
CA GLN A 6 17.57 7.65 -7.63
C GLN A 6 16.41 7.64 -6.63
N PHE A 7 15.19 7.89 -7.11
CA PHE A 7 14.00 7.74 -6.29
C PHE A 7 13.81 6.28 -5.81
N LEU A 8 14.06 5.34 -6.70
CA LEU A 8 13.96 3.91 -6.45
C LEU A 8 14.95 3.17 -7.37
N ASP A 9 15.69 2.21 -6.81
CA ASP A 9 16.54 1.29 -7.56
C ASP A 9 16.02 -0.14 -7.42
N LEU A 10 15.21 -0.58 -8.38
CA LEU A 10 14.62 -1.92 -8.37
C LEU A 10 15.65 -3.05 -8.50
N ALA A 11 16.80 -2.77 -9.12
CA ALA A 11 17.87 -3.75 -9.28
C ALA A 11 18.72 -3.92 -8.01
N TYR A 12 18.63 -2.99 -7.03
CA TYR A 12 19.40 -3.05 -5.79
C TYR A 12 19.17 -4.38 -5.05
N THR A 13 17.91 -4.77 -4.85
CA THR A 13 17.60 -6.00 -4.10
C THR A 13 18.11 -7.26 -4.80
N TYR A 14 18.07 -7.29 -6.14
CA TYR A 14 18.67 -8.39 -6.90
C TYR A 14 20.19 -8.42 -6.71
N ARG A 15 20.88 -7.29 -6.88
CA ARG A 15 22.35 -7.25 -6.69
C ARG A 15 22.77 -7.68 -5.28
N ALA A 16 21.99 -7.30 -4.27
CA ALA A 16 22.29 -7.64 -2.87
C ALA A 16 22.03 -9.12 -2.53
N LEU A 17 21.07 -9.77 -3.20
CA LEU A 17 20.58 -11.12 -2.89
C LEU A 17 20.68 -12.09 -4.07
N ALA A 18 21.54 -11.81 -5.07
CA ALA A 18 21.57 -12.55 -6.33
C ALA A 18 21.67 -14.07 -6.11
N SER A 19 22.60 -14.54 -5.26
CA SER A 19 22.79 -15.96 -5.00
C SER A 19 21.51 -16.64 -4.44
N GLU A 20 20.81 -16.01 -3.52
CA GLU A 20 19.59 -16.56 -2.91
C GLU A 20 18.43 -16.55 -3.92
N LEU A 21 18.29 -15.46 -4.68
CA LEU A 21 17.24 -15.27 -5.66
C LEU A 21 17.41 -16.21 -6.87
N ASP A 22 18.63 -16.36 -7.37
CA ASP A 22 18.93 -17.27 -8.47
C ASP A 22 18.68 -18.73 -8.05
N ALA A 23 19.09 -19.12 -6.84
CA ALA A 23 18.82 -20.44 -6.30
C ALA A 23 17.30 -20.70 -6.15
N ALA A 24 16.54 -19.73 -5.63
CA ALA A 24 15.10 -19.85 -5.48
C ALA A 24 14.38 -19.98 -6.85
N THR A 25 14.76 -19.13 -7.82
CA THR A 25 14.20 -19.17 -9.17
C THR A 25 14.53 -20.49 -9.89
N SER A 26 15.80 -20.93 -9.80
CA SER A 26 16.25 -22.20 -10.41
C SER A 26 15.51 -23.38 -9.83
N ARG A 27 15.22 -23.39 -8.52
CA ARG A 27 14.43 -24.44 -7.85
C ARG A 27 13.02 -24.53 -8.42
N VAL A 28 12.33 -23.40 -8.63
CA VAL A 28 11.01 -23.36 -9.28
C VAL A 28 11.09 -23.92 -10.70
N LEU A 29 12.03 -23.42 -11.51
CA LEU A 29 12.18 -23.84 -12.89
C LEU A 29 12.46 -25.36 -13.01
N ALA A 30 13.33 -25.89 -12.14
CA ALA A 30 13.66 -27.32 -12.10
C ALA A 30 12.48 -28.20 -11.65
N SER A 31 11.57 -27.68 -10.83
CA SER A 31 10.42 -28.43 -10.33
C SER A 31 9.36 -28.73 -11.38
N GLY A 32 9.26 -27.90 -12.44
CA GLY A 32 8.16 -27.94 -13.41
C GLY A 32 6.80 -27.53 -12.85
N TRP A 33 6.74 -27.03 -11.62
CA TRP A 33 5.50 -26.62 -10.95
C TRP A 33 5.34 -25.10 -11.04
N TYR A 34 4.60 -24.62 -12.05
CA TYR A 34 4.50 -23.19 -12.36
C TYR A 34 3.20 -22.52 -11.96
N ILE A 35 2.23 -23.26 -11.39
CA ILE A 35 0.95 -22.75 -10.92
C ILE A 35 0.62 -23.35 -9.56
N GLY A 36 0.47 -22.51 -8.53
CA GLY A 36 0.22 -22.95 -7.16
C GLY A 36 1.36 -23.81 -6.58
N GLY A 37 1.06 -24.65 -5.61
CA GLY A 37 1.98 -25.65 -5.05
C GLY A 37 2.94 -25.11 -3.98
N PRO A 38 4.02 -25.85 -3.69
CA PRO A 38 4.79 -25.69 -2.44
C PRO A 38 5.39 -24.30 -2.20
N GLU A 39 5.86 -23.62 -3.26
CA GLU A 39 6.46 -22.28 -3.09
C GLU A 39 5.41 -21.23 -2.71
N VAL A 40 4.21 -21.33 -3.28
CA VAL A 40 3.09 -20.45 -2.94
C VAL A 40 2.63 -20.72 -1.51
N GLU A 41 2.46 -21.99 -1.14
CA GLU A 41 2.05 -22.39 0.21
C GLU A 41 3.06 -21.96 1.27
N ALA A 42 4.35 -22.14 1.01
CA ALA A 42 5.41 -21.72 1.92
C ALA A 42 5.44 -20.18 2.09
N PHE A 43 5.27 -19.43 1.01
CA PHE A 43 5.18 -17.98 1.10
C PHE A 43 3.92 -17.52 1.83
N GLU A 44 2.75 -18.09 1.51
CA GLU A 44 1.48 -17.78 2.19
C GLU A 44 1.60 -18.02 3.71
N GLN A 45 2.20 -19.13 4.12
CA GLN A 45 2.44 -19.43 5.54
C GLN A 45 3.37 -18.40 6.19
N ALA A 46 4.52 -18.16 5.57
CA ALA A 46 5.52 -17.22 6.11
C ALA A 46 4.98 -15.78 6.19
N PHE A 47 4.20 -15.35 5.19
CA PHE A 47 3.63 -14.00 5.18
C PHE A 47 2.45 -13.84 6.15
N ALA A 48 1.63 -14.87 6.34
CA ALA A 48 0.61 -14.89 7.40
C ALA A 48 1.23 -14.70 8.78
N GLU A 49 2.29 -15.48 9.10
CA GLU A 49 3.04 -15.37 10.35
C GLU A 49 3.65 -13.96 10.52
N ALA A 50 4.31 -13.43 9.49
CA ALA A 50 4.96 -12.13 9.52
C ALA A 50 3.96 -10.99 9.75
N SER A 51 2.75 -11.06 9.18
CA SER A 51 1.68 -10.07 9.34
C SER A 51 0.80 -10.29 10.58
N GLY A 52 1.00 -11.40 11.32
CA GLY A 52 0.23 -11.73 12.52
C GLY A 52 -1.18 -12.26 12.24
N ALA A 53 -1.46 -12.66 11.01
CA ALA A 53 -2.72 -13.28 10.61
C ALA A 53 -2.63 -14.82 10.64
N ARG A 54 -3.78 -15.50 10.67
CA ARG A 54 -3.83 -16.97 10.62
C ARG A 54 -3.70 -17.53 9.21
N TYR A 55 -4.21 -16.80 8.22
CA TYR A 55 -4.28 -17.24 6.83
C TYR A 55 -3.78 -16.15 5.90
N CYS A 56 -3.07 -16.58 4.87
CA CYS A 56 -2.72 -15.76 3.71
C CYS A 56 -3.17 -16.48 2.44
N VAL A 57 -3.66 -15.73 1.47
CA VAL A 57 -4.08 -16.21 0.16
C VAL A 57 -3.41 -15.36 -0.91
N GLY A 58 -2.44 -15.92 -1.63
CA GLY A 58 -1.73 -15.23 -2.72
C GLY A 58 -2.61 -15.02 -3.94
N VAL A 59 -2.57 -13.83 -4.52
CA VAL A 59 -3.34 -13.43 -5.69
C VAL A 59 -2.46 -12.70 -6.71
N GLY A 60 -3.00 -12.37 -7.88
CA GLY A 60 -2.24 -11.78 -8.98
C GLY A 60 -1.69 -10.38 -8.69
N ASN A 61 -2.39 -9.56 -7.91
CA ASN A 61 -1.98 -8.19 -7.58
C ASN A 61 -2.84 -7.62 -6.44
N GLY A 62 -2.50 -6.40 -5.97
CA GLY A 62 -3.22 -5.76 -4.87
C GLY A 62 -4.64 -5.30 -5.21
N LEU A 63 -4.92 -4.92 -6.46
CA LEU A 63 -6.27 -4.58 -6.90
C LEU A 63 -7.19 -5.80 -6.86
N ASP A 64 -6.69 -6.94 -7.31
CA ASP A 64 -7.41 -8.21 -7.24
C ASP A 64 -7.66 -8.62 -5.79
N ALA A 65 -6.69 -8.41 -4.88
CA ALA A 65 -6.86 -8.68 -3.46
C ALA A 65 -8.06 -7.93 -2.87
N LEU A 66 -8.16 -6.62 -3.14
CA LEU A 66 -9.29 -5.78 -2.73
C LEU A 66 -10.60 -6.25 -3.37
N THR A 67 -10.59 -6.45 -4.69
CA THR A 67 -11.79 -6.83 -5.46
C THR A 67 -12.34 -8.20 -5.02
N LEU A 68 -11.45 -9.18 -4.80
CA LEU A 68 -11.84 -10.52 -4.38
C LEU A 68 -12.46 -10.53 -2.98
N LEU A 69 -11.97 -9.69 -2.06
CA LEU A 69 -12.57 -9.51 -0.73
C LEU A 69 -13.98 -8.95 -0.82
N LEU A 70 -14.18 -7.89 -1.60
CA LEU A 70 -15.50 -7.28 -1.79
C LEU A 70 -16.47 -8.28 -2.44
N ARG A 71 -16.01 -9.08 -3.40
CA ARG A 71 -16.80 -10.17 -4.01
C ARG A 71 -17.12 -11.29 -3.04
N ALA A 72 -16.15 -11.70 -2.20
CA ALA A 72 -16.36 -12.73 -1.19
C ALA A 72 -17.42 -12.32 -0.16
N TRP A 73 -17.52 -11.03 0.11
CA TRP A 73 -18.57 -10.47 0.97
C TRP A 73 -19.87 -10.14 0.22
N ASN A 74 -19.97 -10.53 -1.07
CA ASN A 74 -21.13 -10.34 -1.93
C ASN A 74 -21.59 -8.88 -2.09
N LEU A 75 -20.65 -7.93 -2.12
CA LEU A 75 -20.98 -6.53 -2.36
C LEU A 75 -21.46 -6.32 -3.81
N GLY A 76 -22.40 -5.38 -3.97
CA GLY A 76 -22.97 -5.03 -5.26
C GLY A 76 -23.71 -3.71 -5.24
N PRO A 77 -24.55 -3.45 -6.28
CA PRO A 77 -25.33 -2.22 -6.38
C PRO A 77 -26.21 -1.98 -5.15
N GLY A 78 -26.16 -0.75 -4.62
CA GLY A 78 -26.90 -0.34 -3.42
C GLY A 78 -26.10 -0.46 -2.11
N ASP A 79 -25.00 -1.21 -2.09
CA ASP A 79 -24.08 -1.27 -0.97
C ASP A 79 -23.10 -0.10 -1.02
N GLU A 80 -22.83 0.53 0.11
CA GLU A 80 -21.87 1.62 0.24
C GLU A 80 -20.56 1.15 0.83
N VAL A 81 -19.46 1.65 0.25
CA VAL A 81 -18.10 1.41 0.73
C VAL A 81 -17.42 2.75 1.03
N ILE A 82 -17.03 2.96 2.29
CA ILE A 82 -16.29 4.15 2.70
C ILE A 82 -14.81 3.96 2.34
N VAL A 83 -14.25 4.92 1.58
CA VAL A 83 -12.87 4.90 1.09
C VAL A 83 -12.19 6.25 1.28
N PRO A 84 -10.85 6.30 1.55
CA PRO A 84 -10.12 7.56 1.53
C PRO A 84 -10.13 8.19 0.14
N ALA A 85 -10.21 9.51 0.08
CA ALA A 85 -10.07 10.26 -1.17
C ALA A 85 -8.60 10.55 -1.53
N HIS A 86 -7.69 10.47 -0.54
CA HIS A 86 -6.24 10.55 -0.77
C HIS A 86 -5.63 9.15 -0.69
N THR A 87 -5.65 8.43 -1.81
CA THR A 87 -5.12 7.06 -1.96
C THR A 87 -4.75 6.80 -3.41
N PHE A 88 -4.09 5.66 -3.67
CA PHE A 88 -3.95 5.15 -5.03
C PHE A 88 -5.31 4.69 -5.57
N ILE A 89 -5.54 4.92 -6.86
CA ILE A 89 -6.84 4.67 -7.51
C ILE A 89 -7.33 3.21 -7.38
N ALA A 90 -6.44 2.24 -7.13
CA ALA A 90 -6.81 0.83 -6.99
C ALA A 90 -7.85 0.58 -5.89
N THR A 91 -7.77 1.29 -4.75
CA THR A 91 -8.77 1.21 -3.69
C THR A 91 -10.18 1.52 -4.21
N TRP A 92 -10.31 2.52 -5.07
CA TRP A 92 -11.59 2.93 -5.66
C TRP A 92 -12.05 1.99 -6.78
N LEU A 93 -11.10 1.55 -7.64
CA LEU A 93 -11.38 0.64 -8.74
C LEU A 93 -11.93 -0.70 -8.26
N ALA A 94 -11.47 -1.20 -7.10
CA ALA A 94 -11.99 -2.43 -6.51
C ALA A 94 -13.48 -2.32 -6.16
N VAL A 95 -13.91 -1.19 -5.58
CA VAL A 95 -15.31 -0.91 -5.25
C VAL A 95 -16.15 -0.78 -6.53
N THR A 96 -15.62 -0.05 -7.52
CA THR A 96 -16.28 0.12 -8.82
C THR A 96 -16.45 -1.22 -9.54
N ALA A 97 -15.46 -2.12 -9.45
CA ALA A 97 -15.48 -3.42 -10.11
C ALA A 97 -16.57 -4.36 -9.59
N VAL A 98 -17.04 -4.18 -8.37
CA VAL A 98 -18.17 -4.96 -7.80
C VAL A 98 -19.51 -4.23 -7.94
N GLY A 99 -19.52 -3.00 -8.47
CA GLY A 99 -20.73 -2.21 -8.67
C GLY A 99 -21.27 -1.55 -7.40
N ALA A 100 -20.51 -1.56 -6.30
CA ALA A 100 -20.87 -0.88 -5.06
C ALA A 100 -20.68 0.65 -5.16
N GLU A 101 -21.32 1.39 -4.27
CA GLU A 101 -21.28 2.85 -4.23
C GLU A 101 -20.05 3.31 -3.42
N LEU A 102 -19.24 4.19 -4.03
CA LEU A 102 -18.11 4.83 -3.38
C LEU A 102 -18.58 5.97 -2.47
N ILE A 103 -18.20 5.92 -1.19
CA ILE A 103 -18.38 7.01 -0.22
C ILE A 103 -17.00 7.56 0.15
N PRO A 104 -16.51 8.54 -0.63
CA PRO A 104 -15.18 9.08 -0.40
C PRO A 104 -15.15 10.04 0.79
N ILE A 105 -14.10 9.94 1.59
CA ILE A 105 -13.85 10.81 2.73
C ILE A 105 -12.44 11.41 2.67
N ASP A 106 -12.29 12.61 3.21
CA ASP A 106 -10.98 13.21 3.39
C ASP A 106 -10.17 12.50 4.50
N PRO A 107 -8.84 12.48 4.44
CA PRO A 107 -8.01 12.15 5.58
C PRO A 107 -8.13 13.20 6.69
N THR A 108 -7.50 12.95 7.84
CA THR A 108 -7.43 13.93 8.93
C THR A 108 -6.81 15.25 8.48
N ALA A 109 -7.14 16.34 9.15
CA ALA A 109 -6.65 17.67 8.78
C ALA A 109 -5.11 17.79 8.82
N SER A 110 -4.45 17.06 9.72
CA SER A 110 -3.00 17.11 9.92
C SER A 110 -2.23 15.97 9.28
N GLY A 111 -2.92 14.88 8.87
CA GLY A 111 -2.30 13.65 8.39
C GLY A 111 -2.66 13.29 6.95
N PHE A 112 -2.30 12.05 6.59
CA PHE A 112 -2.60 11.44 5.30
C PHE A 112 -3.61 10.29 5.40
N ASN A 113 -3.84 9.79 6.62
CA ASN A 113 -4.72 8.67 6.91
C ASN A 113 -6.09 9.15 7.43
N VAL A 114 -7.09 8.31 7.27
CA VAL A 114 -8.41 8.50 7.87
C VAL A 114 -8.38 8.15 9.36
N SER A 115 -9.38 8.63 10.11
CA SER A 115 -9.59 8.32 11.52
C SER A 115 -11.08 8.10 11.79
N ILE A 116 -11.42 7.77 13.03
CA ILE A 116 -12.81 7.61 13.43
C ILE A 116 -13.63 8.89 13.19
N GLU A 117 -13.03 10.06 13.42
CA GLU A 117 -13.67 11.37 13.27
C GLU A 117 -14.02 11.67 11.80
N THR A 118 -13.25 11.11 10.84
CA THR A 118 -13.54 11.28 9.41
C THR A 118 -14.45 10.18 8.87
N VAL A 119 -14.42 8.98 9.45
CA VAL A 119 -15.20 7.81 9.00
C VAL A 119 -16.63 7.84 9.55
N GLU A 120 -16.81 8.04 10.86
CA GLU A 120 -18.12 7.88 11.52
C GLU A 120 -19.22 8.76 10.92
N PRO A 121 -18.99 10.05 10.56
CA PRO A 121 -20.00 10.88 9.93
C PRO A 121 -20.47 10.41 8.55
N ALA A 122 -19.69 9.56 7.88
CA ALA A 122 -20.00 9.03 6.55
C ALA A 122 -20.78 7.70 6.59
N VAL A 123 -20.94 7.11 7.77
CA VAL A 123 -21.65 5.82 7.94
C VAL A 123 -23.16 6.01 7.78
N THR A 124 -23.77 5.19 6.93
CA THR A 124 -25.23 5.11 6.70
C THR A 124 -25.72 3.69 6.95
N GLU A 125 -27.03 3.46 6.83
CA GLU A 125 -27.62 2.12 6.88
C GLU A 125 -27.21 1.21 5.70
N ARG A 126 -26.74 1.82 4.60
CA ARG A 126 -26.25 1.10 3.41
C ARG A 126 -24.75 0.80 3.47
N THR A 127 -24.02 1.34 4.44
CA THR A 127 -22.58 1.08 4.58
C THR A 127 -22.35 -0.39 4.91
N ARG A 128 -21.57 -1.08 4.09
CA ARG A 128 -21.20 -2.49 4.25
C ARG A 128 -19.73 -2.71 4.55
N VAL A 129 -18.86 -1.82 4.02
CA VAL A 129 -17.42 -1.93 4.20
C VAL A 129 -16.81 -0.56 4.47
N ILE A 130 -15.84 -0.51 5.37
CA ILE A 130 -14.91 0.61 5.54
C ILE A 130 -13.54 0.12 5.08
N VAL A 131 -12.87 0.88 4.21
CA VAL A 131 -11.54 0.56 3.69
C VAL A 131 -10.52 1.62 4.13
N PRO A 132 -9.98 1.55 5.36
CA PRO A 132 -8.83 2.37 5.72
C PRO A 132 -7.61 1.94 4.91
N VAL A 133 -6.82 2.93 4.46
CA VAL A 133 -5.55 2.71 3.76
C VAL A 133 -4.41 3.08 4.69
N HIS A 134 -3.47 2.18 4.93
CA HIS A 134 -2.25 2.44 5.69
C HIS A 134 -1.24 3.16 4.79
N LEU A 135 -1.55 4.43 4.49
CA LEU A 135 -0.88 5.18 3.43
C LEU A 135 0.57 5.51 3.81
N TYR A 136 1.47 5.41 2.83
CA TYR A 136 2.91 5.66 2.93
C TYR A 136 3.66 4.78 3.92
N GLY A 137 2.98 3.78 4.50
CA GLY A 137 3.57 2.84 5.45
C GLY A 137 3.26 3.15 6.91
N ALA A 138 2.44 4.16 7.19
CA ALA A 138 1.95 4.51 8.53
C ALA A 138 0.62 3.81 8.83
N ALA A 139 0.52 3.17 9.99
CA ALA A 139 -0.69 2.48 10.40
C ALA A 139 -1.83 3.46 10.72
N VAL A 140 -3.05 3.12 10.30
CA VAL A 140 -4.29 3.74 10.78
C VAL A 140 -4.60 3.21 12.18
N ASP A 141 -5.13 4.03 13.09
CA ASP A 141 -5.71 3.52 14.34
C ASP A 141 -6.99 2.73 14.05
N MET A 142 -6.83 1.42 13.99
CA MET A 142 -7.92 0.50 13.70
C MET A 142 -8.83 0.25 14.89
N THR A 143 -8.39 0.55 16.12
CA THR A 143 -9.13 0.22 17.33
C THR A 143 -10.53 0.87 17.40
N PRO A 144 -10.68 2.19 17.20
CA PRO A 144 -12.01 2.81 17.18
C PRO A 144 -12.82 2.40 15.94
N LEU A 145 -12.17 2.20 14.79
CA LEU A 145 -12.85 1.76 13.57
C LEU A 145 -13.43 0.34 13.73
N ALA A 146 -12.69 -0.58 14.36
CA ALA A 146 -13.16 -1.94 14.64
C ALA A 146 -14.36 -1.95 15.61
N LYS A 147 -14.37 -1.05 16.60
CA LYS A 147 -15.52 -0.89 17.51
C LYS A 147 -16.77 -0.41 16.74
N LEU A 148 -16.61 0.61 15.90
CA LEU A 148 -17.69 1.14 15.06
C LEU A 148 -18.21 0.07 14.10
N ALA A 149 -17.32 -0.59 13.36
CA ALA A 149 -17.64 -1.63 12.39
C ALA A 149 -18.43 -2.77 13.05
N LYS A 150 -17.96 -3.26 14.20
CA LYS A 150 -18.67 -4.31 14.97
C LYS A 150 -20.06 -3.84 15.44
N ALA A 151 -20.18 -2.62 15.95
CA ALA A 151 -21.46 -2.08 16.44
C ALA A 151 -22.51 -1.91 15.33
N ARG A 152 -22.06 -1.73 14.10
CA ARG A 152 -22.90 -1.49 12.91
C ARG A 152 -22.98 -2.69 11.97
N SER A 153 -22.35 -3.84 12.30
CA SER A 153 -22.24 -5.02 11.41
C SER A 153 -21.61 -4.68 10.05
N ILE A 154 -20.66 -3.77 10.02
CA ILE A 154 -19.89 -3.35 8.85
C ILE A 154 -18.58 -4.15 8.80
N LYS A 155 -18.12 -4.54 7.61
CA LYS A 155 -16.83 -5.16 7.41
C LYS A 155 -15.70 -4.11 7.42
N LEU A 156 -14.55 -4.47 7.98
CA LEU A 156 -13.37 -3.62 8.03
C LEU A 156 -12.26 -4.24 7.18
N LEU A 157 -11.96 -3.62 6.03
CA LEU A 157 -10.96 -4.07 5.07
C LEU A 157 -9.72 -3.17 5.13
N GLU A 158 -8.58 -3.70 5.56
CA GLU A 158 -7.32 -2.97 5.52
C GLU A 158 -6.76 -2.94 4.08
N ASP A 159 -6.58 -1.76 3.49
CA ASP A 159 -5.68 -1.63 2.33
C ASP A 159 -4.26 -1.44 2.87
N ALA A 160 -3.53 -2.56 2.92
CA ALA A 160 -2.19 -2.65 3.47
C ALA A 160 -1.09 -2.65 2.39
N ALA A 161 -1.44 -2.25 1.15
CA ALA A 161 -0.55 -2.29 -0.01
C ALA A 161 0.77 -1.52 0.17
N GLN A 162 0.89 -0.67 1.18
CA GLN A 162 2.08 0.14 1.48
C GLN A 162 2.66 -0.11 2.87
N ALA A 163 2.15 -1.09 3.62
CA ALA A 163 2.41 -1.20 5.06
C ALA A 163 2.99 -2.57 5.49
N HIS A 164 3.85 -3.15 4.66
CA HIS A 164 4.46 -4.48 4.91
C HIS A 164 5.28 -4.50 6.19
N LEU A 165 4.79 -5.21 7.21
CA LEU A 165 5.28 -5.29 8.59
C LEU A 165 5.14 -3.98 9.39
N ALA A 166 4.31 -3.04 8.96
CA ALA A 166 3.98 -1.89 9.79
C ALA A 166 3.24 -2.30 11.05
N SER A 167 3.43 -1.53 12.09
CA SER A 167 2.69 -1.67 13.35
C SER A 167 2.27 -0.29 13.86
N GLY A 168 1.26 -0.27 14.70
CA GLY A 168 0.80 0.94 15.34
C GLY A 168 -0.26 0.61 16.38
N PHE A 169 -0.41 1.47 17.37
CA PHE A 169 -1.46 1.31 18.40
C PHE A 169 -1.42 -0.07 19.08
N GLY A 170 -0.21 -0.63 19.26
CA GLY A 170 0.04 -1.92 19.89
C GLY A 170 -0.25 -3.16 19.03
N GLN A 171 -0.47 -2.99 17.73
CA GLN A 171 -0.88 -4.07 16.82
C GLN A 171 -0.12 -4.03 15.48
N ARG A 172 -0.09 -5.17 14.78
CA ARG A 172 0.45 -5.26 13.42
C ARG A 172 -0.63 -5.04 12.38
N VAL A 173 -0.30 -4.33 11.32
CA VAL A 173 -1.13 -4.19 10.14
C VAL A 173 -1.30 -5.55 9.46
N GLY A 174 -2.52 -5.86 9.04
CA GLY A 174 -2.84 -7.09 8.32
C GLY A 174 -3.65 -8.12 9.10
N ALA A 175 -3.92 -7.85 10.40
CA ALA A 175 -4.69 -8.73 11.27
C ALA A 175 -5.72 -7.98 12.14
N LEU A 176 -5.96 -6.70 11.85
CA LEU A 176 -6.75 -5.79 12.67
C LEU A 176 -8.20 -5.69 12.22
N GLY A 177 -8.41 -5.75 10.90
CA GLY A 177 -9.72 -5.81 10.27
C GLY A 177 -10.25 -7.24 10.11
N ASP A 178 -11.36 -7.39 9.40
CA ASP A 178 -11.86 -8.70 8.96
C ASP A 178 -10.88 -9.36 7.98
N ALA A 179 -10.20 -8.54 7.16
CA ALA A 179 -9.15 -8.95 6.23
C ALA A 179 -8.28 -7.76 5.81
N ALA A 180 -7.10 -8.06 5.27
CA ALA A 180 -6.21 -7.07 4.67
C ALA A 180 -5.80 -7.46 3.25
N ALA A 181 -5.72 -6.47 2.36
CA ALA A 181 -5.26 -6.59 0.99
C ALA A 181 -3.83 -6.06 0.84
N TRP A 182 -2.97 -6.84 0.18
CA TRP A 182 -1.55 -6.56 -0.01
C TRP A 182 -1.18 -6.48 -1.48
N SER A 183 -0.26 -5.58 -1.80
CA SER A 183 0.36 -5.48 -3.12
C SER A 183 1.85 -5.78 -2.99
N PHE A 184 2.36 -6.65 -3.82
CA PHE A 184 3.80 -6.91 -3.94
C PHE A 184 4.34 -6.36 -5.27
N TYR A 185 3.73 -5.27 -5.81
CA TYR A 185 4.31 -4.54 -6.94
C TYR A 185 5.80 -4.25 -6.69
N PRO A 186 6.69 -4.31 -7.69
CA PRO A 186 8.14 -4.24 -7.50
C PRO A 186 8.66 -3.08 -6.66
N GLY A 187 7.96 -1.94 -6.66
CA GLY A 187 8.32 -0.76 -5.87
C GLY A 187 7.89 -0.81 -4.40
N LYS A 188 7.18 -1.84 -3.95
CA LYS A 188 6.76 -2.00 -2.54
C LYS A 188 7.93 -2.40 -1.65
N ASN A 189 7.79 -2.18 -0.33
CA ASN A 189 8.81 -2.58 0.65
C ASN A 189 9.14 -4.07 0.53
N LEU A 190 8.13 -4.90 0.32
CA LEU A 190 8.25 -6.27 -0.14
C LEU A 190 7.72 -6.34 -1.57
N GLY A 191 8.59 -6.24 -2.56
CA GLY A 191 8.23 -6.23 -3.98
C GLY A 191 8.67 -7.51 -4.70
N ALA A 192 7.79 -8.09 -5.50
CA ALA A 192 8.08 -9.16 -6.45
C ALA A 192 8.92 -8.63 -7.64
N TYR A 193 9.21 -9.48 -8.62
CA TYR A 193 9.78 -9.09 -9.91
C TYR A 193 8.73 -9.19 -11.04
N GLY A 194 7.54 -8.75 -10.72
CA GLY A 194 6.34 -8.70 -11.55
C GLY A 194 5.14 -8.34 -10.68
N ASP A 195 3.93 -8.58 -11.18
CA ASP A 195 2.74 -8.40 -10.36
C ASP A 195 2.60 -9.55 -9.35
N ALA A 196 2.18 -9.19 -8.15
CA ALA A 196 1.82 -10.11 -7.08
C ALA A 196 1.00 -9.38 -6.01
N GLY A 197 0.18 -10.13 -5.29
CA GLY A 197 -0.60 -9.64 -4.16
C GLY A 197 -0.99 -10.77 -3.21
N ALA A 198 -1.60 -10.41 -2.11
CA ALA A 198 -2.18 -11.37 -1.18
C ALA A 198 -3.35 -10.77 -0.41
N VAL A 199 -4.13 -11.63 0.19
CA VAL A 199 -5.07 -11.32 1.26
C VAL A 199 -4.61 -11.99 2.53
N THR A 200 -4.66 -11.31 3.67
CA THR A 200 -4.54 -11.93 4.99
C THR A 200 -5.84 -11.82 5.76
N THR A 201 -6.19 -12.85 6.55
CA THR A 201 -7.40 -12.88 7.37
C THR A 201 -7.24 -13.88 8.52
N ASN A 202 -8.09 -13.74 9.54
CA ASN A 202 -8.22 -14.70 10.64
C ASN A 202 -9.43 -15.64 10.47
N ASP A 203 -10.21 -15.47 9.40
CA ASP A 203 -11.39 -16.25 9.06
C ASP A 203 -11.04 -17.36 8.05
N ALA A 204 -11.15 -18.63 8.50
CA ALA A 204 -10.87 -19.80 7.68
C ALA A 204 -11.82 -19.94 6.49
N GLN A 205 -13.10 -19.63 6.69
CA GLN A 205 -14.11 -19.77 5.63
C GLN A 205 -13.87 -18.74 4.53
N LEU A 206 -13.53 -17.50 4.91
CA LEU A 206 -13.14 -16.46 3.96
C LEU A 206 -11.88 -16.85 3.18
N ALA A 207 -10.87 -17.40 3.85
CA ALA A 207 -9.65 -17.87 3.19
C ALA A 207 -9.94 -18.95 2.15
N ASP A 208 -10.79 -19.94 2.47
CA ASP A 208 -11.17 -21.00 1.53
C ASP A 208 -12.01 -20.48 0.37
N GLN A 209 -12.93 -19.55 0.64
CA GLN A 209 -13.71 -18.88 -0.41
C GLN A 209 -12.81 -18.09 -1.37
N LEU A 210 -11.81 -17.39 -0.85
CA LEU A 210 -10.83 -16.65 -1.67
C LEU A 210 -9.96 -17.58 -2.51
N ARG A 211 -9.55 -18.73 -1.97
CA ARG A 211 -8.81 -19.76 -2.73
C ARG A 211 -9.63 -20.29 -3.91
N ALA A 212 -10.94 -20.48 -3.72
CA ALA A 212 -11.84 -20.84 -4.80
C ALA A 212 -11.99 -19.70 -5.82
N LEU A 213 -12.32 -18.49 -5.35
CA LEU A 213 -12.56 -17.33 -6.21
C LEU A 213 -11.37 -16.97 -7.11
N ARG A 214 -10.11 -17.01 -6.57
CA ARG A 214 -8.89 -16.76 -7.34
C ARG A 214 -8.62 -17.78 -8.44
N SER A 215 -9.27 -18.94 -8.39
CA SER A 215 -9.09 -20.10 -9.27
C SER A 215 -10.39 -20.47 -9.98
N TYR A 216 -11.02 -19.51 -10.65
CA TYR A 216 -12.24 -19.68 -11.44
C TYR A 216 -13.46 -20.15 -10.62
N GLY A 217 -13.48 -19.96 -9.30
CA GLY A 217 -14.56 -20.43 -8.41
C GLY A 217 -14.54 -21.92 -8.16
N SER A 218 -13.39 -22.57 -8.33
CA SER A 218 -13.22 -24.02 -8.23
C SER A 218 -12.41 -24.42 -7.00
N GLN A 219 -12.93 -25.33 -6.19
CA GLN A 219 -12.19 -26.03 -5.14
C GLN A 219 -11.75 -27.41 -5.64
N VAL A 220 -12.50 -28.03 -6.52
CA VAL A 220 -12.19 -29.31 -7.14
C VAL A 220 -12.04 -29.12 -8.63
N LYS A 221 -10.95 -29.64 -9.20
CA LYS A 221 -10.61 -29.47 -10.62
C LYS A 221 -11.83 -29.77 -11.51
N TYR A 222 -12.16 -28.82 -12.39
CA TYR A 222 -13.30 -28.85 -13.34
C TYR A 222 -14.71 -28.77 -12.70
N GLN A 223 -14.80 -28.47 -11.38
CA GLN A 223 -16.08 -28.17 -10.72
C GLN A 223 -16.05 -26.71 -10.25
N HIS A 224 -16.99 -25.90 -10.70
CA HIS A 224 -17.03 -24.47 -10.44
C HIS A 224 -18.33 -24.14 -9.69
N ASP A 225 -18.22 -23.96 -8.38
CA ASP A 225 -19.39 -23.72 -7.50
C ASP A 225 -19.71 -22.22 -7.39
N SER A 226 -18.81 -21.36 -7.86
CA SER A 226 -19.01 -19.90 -7.85
C SER A 226 -18.36 -19.24 -9.06
N LEU A 227 -18.78 -17.99 -9.36
CA LEU A 227 -18.19 -17.18 -10.43
C LEU A 227 -16.86 -16.60 -9.94
N GLY A 228 -15.77 -17.28 -10.24
CA GLY A 228 -14.42 -16.87 -9.90
C GLY A 228 -13.70 -16.09 -11.01
N VAL A 229 -12.40 -15.86 -10.78
CA VAL A 229 -11.49 -15.24 -11.74
C VAL A 229 -10.18 -16.03 -11.79
N ASN A 230 -9.31 -15.70 -12.73
CA ASN A 230 -7.92 -16.14 -12.71
C ASN A 230 -7.06 -15.05 -12.08
N SER A 231 -6.79 -15.16 -10.78
CA SER A 231 -5.92 -14.25 -10.04
C SER A 231 -5.12 -15.04 -9.01
N ARG A 232 -3.94 -15.47 -9.38
CA ARG A 232 -3.07 -16.35 -8.57
C ARG A 232 -1.69 -15.74 -8.42
N LEU A 233 -1.06 -16.01 -7.28
CA LEU A 233 0.35 -15.73 -7.09
C LEU A 233 1.16 -16.80 -7.84
N ASP A 234 2.07 -16.35 -8.72
CA ASP A 234 2.96 -17.25 -9.45
C ASP A 234 4.04 -17.85 -8.52
N PRO A 235 4.36 -19.15 -8.64
CA PRO A 235 5.42 -19.79 -7.83
C PRO A 235 6.78 -19.11 -7.92
N ILE A 236 7.16 -18.58 -9.07
CA ILE A 236 8.40 -17.80 -9.21
C ILE A 236 8.37 -16.56 -8.33
N GLN A 237 7.26 -15.80 -8.36
CA GLN A 237 7.13 -14.59 -7.54
C GLN A 237 7.05 -14.96 -6.04
N ALA A 238 6.38 -16.05 -5.69
CA ALA A 238 6.31 -16.55 -4.32
C ALA A 238 7.70 -16.91 -3.78
N ALA A 239 8.52 -17.62 -4.56
CA ALA A 239 9.88 -17.97 -4.19
C ALA A 239 10.77 -16.74 -3.98
N ILE A 240 10.69 -15.75 -4.89
CA ILE A 240 11.39 -14.47 -4.79
C ILE A 240 10.94 -13.70 -3.53
N LEU A 241 9.64 -13.61 -3.29
CA LEU A 241 9.08 -12.94 -2.12
C LEU A 241 9.47 -13.64 -0.82
N GLY A 242 9.53 -14.98 -0.81
CA GLY A 242 9.98 -15.78 0.34
C GLY A 242 11.44 -15.50 0.71
N VAL A 243 12.32 -15.28 -0.27
CA VAL A 243 13.70 -14.82 -0.01
C VAL A 243 13.69 -13.42 0.57
N LYS A 244 13.03 -12.47 -0.09
CA LYS A 244 13.02 -11.05 0.30
C LYS A 244 12.37 -10.80 1.66
N LEU A 245 11.37 -11.60 2.05
CA LEU A 245 10.66 -11.48 3.33
C LEU A 245 11.63 -11.61 4.52
N LYS A 246 12.66 -12.44 4.41
CA LYS A 246 13.70 -12.62 5.45
C LYS A 246 14.52 -11.35 5.69
N HIS A 247 14.63 -10.49 4.70
CA HIS A 247 15.41 -9.25 4.75
C HIS A 247 14.55 -8.00 5.02
N LEU A 248 13.22 -8.12 4.96
CA LEU A 248 12.30 -6.98 5.00
C LEU A 248 12.42 -6.14 6.28
N ALA A 249 12.59 -6.80 7.45
CA ALA A 249 12.73 -6.08 8.71
C ALA A 249 13.97 -5.16 8.72
N ALA A 250 15.10 -5.64 8.22
CA ALA A 250 16.33 -4.83 8.10
C ALA A 250 16.16 -3.67 7.11
N TRP A 251 15.44 -3.90 5.99
CA TRP A 251 15.15 -2.82 5.04
C TRP A 251 14.21 -1.77 5.62
N ASN A 252 13.21 -2.18 6.41
CA ASN A 252 12.33 -1.25 7.11
C ASN A 252 13.08 -0.45 8.18
N SER A 253 14.00 -1.08 8.95
CA SER A 253 14.87 -0.37 9.89
C SER A 253 15.71 0.71 9.19
N ARG A 254 16.31 0.36 8.03
CA ARG A 254 17.05 1.35 7.24
C ARG A 254 16.19 2.52 6.76
N ARG A 255 14.94 2.26 6.39
CA ARG A 255 13.97 3.32 6.02
C ARG A 255 13.67 4.24 7.22
N SER A 256 13.52 3.67 8.41
CA SER A 256 13.30 4.46 9.64
C SER A 256 14.49 5.36 9.97
N GLU A 257 15.73 4.85 9.87
CA GLU A 257 16.95 5.66 10.04
C GLU A 257 17.00 6.84 9.06
N ILE A 258 16.67 6.61 7.79
CA ILE A 258 16.63 7.66 6.78
C ILE A 258 15.52 8.68 7.10
N ALA A 259 14.35 8.22 7.50
CA ALA A 259 13.22 9.09 7.86
C ALA A 259 13.54 9.99 9.07
N GLU A 260 14.19 9.43 10.09
CA GLU A 260 14.67 10.21 11.25
C GLU A 260 15.62 11.33 10.84
N ARG A 261 16.62 11.01 10.00
CA ARG A 261 17.58 12.00 9.50
C ARG A 261 16.89 13.09 8.68
N TYR A 262 15.95 12.73 7.80
CA TYR A 262 15.20 13.69 7.00
C TYR A 262 14.35 14.60 7.91
N THR A 263 13.58 14.02 8.82
CA THR A 263 12.72 14.79 9.73
C THR A 263 13.53 15.72 10.62
N GLN A 264 14.65 15.25 11.17
CA GLN A 264 15.55 16.09 11.95
C GLN A 264 16.12 17.26 11.13
N ALA A 265 16.56 16.98 9.89
CA ALA A 265 17.16 18.00 9.03
C ALA A 265 16.15 19.05 8.56
N PHE A 266 14.87 18.68 8.45
CA PHE A 266 13.81 19.55 7.93
C PHE A 266 12.96 20.22 9.01
N SER A 267 13.08 19.83 10.27
CA SER A 267 12.25 20.31 11.39
C SER A 267 12.25 21.83 11.57
N GLN A 268 13.29 22.52 11.12
CA GLN A 268 13.45 23.98 11.22
C GLN A 268 13.10 24.73 9.93
N LEU A 269 12.67 24.03 8.88
CA LEU A 269 12.33 24.62 7.60
C LEU A 269 10.83 24.99 7.57
N GLY A 270 10.50 26.26 7.87
CA GLY A 270 9.11 26.72 7.99
C GLY A 270 8.28 26.71 6.69
N TRP A 271 8.91 26.49 5.53
CA TRP A 271 8.27 26.51 4.22
C TRP A 271 7.80 25.11 3.73
N LEU A 272 8.13 24.07 4.47
CA LEU A 272 7.65 22.72 4.24
C LEU A 272 7.13 22.09 5.55
N LYS A 273 6.27 21.09 5.42
CA LYS A 273 5.85 20.24 6.52
C LYS A 273 6.38 18.84 6.28
N ALA A 274 7.31 18.40 7.12
CA ALA A 274 7.77 17.03 7.18
C ALA A 274 6.74 16.14 7.90
N PRO A 275 6.66 14.83 7.60
CA PRO A 275 5.84 13.92 8.37
C PRO A 275 6.35 13.79 9.80
N GLU A 276 5.43 13.55 10.73
CA GLU A 276 5.80 13.19 12.11
C GLU A 276 6.44 11.79 12.13
N LEU A 277 7.42 11.62 13.03
CA LEU A 277 8.04 10.30 13.20
C LEU A 277 7.07 9.36 13.90
N ASP A 278 6.82 8.23 13.26
CA ASP A 278 6.01 7.15 13.78
C ASP A 278 6.89 5.88 13.87
N PRO A 279 7.19 5.39 15.08
CA PRO A 279 8.04 4.21 15.27
C PRO A 279 7.49 2.93 14.63
N GLY A 280 6.18 2.88 14.39
CA GLY A 280 5.51 1.75 13.75
C GLY A 280 5.45 1.84 12.22
N SER A 281 5.77 3.00 11.66
CA SER A 281 5.77 3.20 10.21
C SER A 281 6.93 2.46 9.54
N VAL A 282 6.66 1.87 8.39
CA VAL A 282 7.67 1.21 7.55
C VAL A 282 8.19 2.12 6.44
N TRP A 283 7.78 3.38 6.45
CA TRP A 283 8.28 4.42 5.55
C TRP A 283 8.37 3.96 4.09
N HIS A 284 7.25 3.44 3.59
CA HIS A 284 7.14 3.11 2.16
C HIS A 284 7.50 4.32 1.31
N LEU A 285 6.98 5.47 1.68
CA LEU A 285 7.32 6.78 1.12
C LEU A 285 7.60 7.78 2.25
N TYR A 286 8.53 8.69 2.01
CA TYR A 286 8.73 9.88 2.83
C TYR A 286 8.17 11.09 2.09
N VAL A 287 7.04 11.62 2.58
CA VAL A 287 6.23 12.61 1.85
C VAL A 287 6.21 13.93 2.59
N LEU A 288 6.65 14.98 1.90
CA LEU A 288 6.57 16.37 2.36
C LEU A 288 5.27 17.02 1.88
N GLU A 289 4.71 17.95 2.66
CA GLU A 289 3.74 18.93 2.17
C GLU A 289 4.48 20.26 1.92
N VAL A 290 4.40 20.76 0.68
CA VAL A 290 5.16 21.95 0.24
C VAL A 290 4.27 22.82 -0.66
N SER A 291 4.08 24.08 -0.31
CA SER A 291 3.27 25.02 -1.10
C SER A 291 3.84 25.27 -2.51
N GLN A 292 5.16 25.25 -2.66
CA GLN A 292 5.86 25.43 -3.93
C GLN A 292 6.37 24.10 -4.49
N ARG A 293 5.56 23.02 -4.39
CA ARG A 293 5.92 21.66 -4.70
C ARG A 293 6.59 21.48 -6.07
N ASP A 294 6.02 22.03 -7.13
CA ASP A 294 6.53 21.87 -8.50
C ASP A 294 7.87 22.62 -8.71
N ARG A 295 8.04 23.73 -8.00
CA ARG A 295 9.31 24.49 -8.02
C ARG A 295 10.41 23.70 -7.29
N LEU A 296 10.10 23.15 -6.11
CA LEU A 296 11.03 22.30 -5.37
C LEU A 296 11.39 21.06 -6.20
N GLN A 297 10.43 20.41 -6.84
CA GLN A 297 10.67 19.23 -7.66
C GLN A 297 11.65 19.52 -8.80
N ARG A 298 11.47 20.62 -9.55
CA ARG A 298 12.41 21.04 -10.60
C ARG A 298 13.80 21.35 -10.05
N TYR A 299 13.86 22.09 -8.95
CA TYR A 299 15.11 22.44 -8.28
C TYR A 299 15.93 21.23 -7.85
N LEU A 300 15.27 20.19 -7.31
CA LEU A 300 15.91 18.94 -6.91
C LEU A 300 16.37 18.13 -8.14
N ALA A 301 15.57 18.09 -9.20
CA ALA A 301 15.92 17.42 -10.45
C ALA A 301 17.18 18.02 -11.09
N GLU A 302 17.33 19.36 -11.11
CA GLU A 302 18.53 20.06 -11.58
C GLU A 302 19.80 19.71 -10.78
N ARG A 303 19.63 19.25 -9.51
CA ARG A 303 20.70 18.77 -8.63
C ARG A 303 20.91 17.27 -8.65
N GLY A 304 20.25 16.60 -9.61
CA GLY A 304 20.37 15.16 -9.76
C GLY A 304 19.64 14.37 -8.66
N VAL A 305 18.60 14.93 -8.02
CA VAL A 305 17.76 14.24 -7.05
C VAL A 305 16.40 13.96 -7.69
N GLN A 306 16.06 12.69 -7.86
CA GLN A 306 14.77 12.28 -8.40
C GLN A 306 13.69 12.32 -7.31
N THR A 307 12.49 12.82 -7.64
CA THR A 307 11.34 12.87 -6.73
C THR A 307 10.06 12.48 -7.48
N LEU A 308 9.06 12.00 -6.77
CA LEU A 308 7.74 11.65 -7.33
C LEU A 308 6.62 12.30 -6.52
N ILE A 309 5.41 12.27 -7.06
CA ILE A 309 4.21 12.81 -6.42
C ILE A 309 3.20 11.68 -6.22
N HIS A 310 2.83 11.42 -4.97
CA HIS A 310 1.85 10.41 -4.60
C HIS A 310 0.73 11.05 -3.75
N TYR A 311 -0.40 11.52 -4.36
CA TYR A 311 -0.73 11.44 -5.79
C TYR A 311 -1.15 12.83 -6.28
N PRO A 312 -0.82 13.24 -7.54
CA PRO A 312 -1.05 14.62 -7.99
C PRO A 312 -2.52 14.95 -8.26
N VAL A 313 -3.33 13.92 -8.56
CA VAL A 313 -4.75 14.06 -8.85
C VAL A 313 -5.51 13.03 -8.00
N PRO A 314 -6.33 13.46 -7.04
CA PRO A 314 -7.12 12.54 -6.23
C PRO A 314 -8.17 11.79 -7.09
N PRO A 315 -8.57 10.57 -6.70
CA PRO A 315 -9.42 9.70 -7.53
C PRO A 315 -10.72 10.36 -8.03
N HIS A 316 -11.43 11.15 -7.22
CA HIS A 316 -12.67 11.82 -7.63
C HIS A 316 -12.46 12.87 -8.74
N ARG A 317 -11.25 13.37 -8.93
CA ARG A 317 -10.88 14.32 -9.99
C ARG A 317 -10.26 13.64 -11.22
N GLN A 318 -10.09 12.31 -11.20
CA GLN A 318 -9.63 11.56 -12.35
C GLN A 318 -10.71 11.51 -13.46
N LYS A 319 -10.27 11.59 -14.71
CA LYS A 319 -11.18 11.51 -15.87
C LYS A 319 -12.04 10.24 -15.87
N ALA A 320 -11.54 9.14 -15.32
CA ALA A 320 -12.25 7.88 -15.19
C ALA A 320 -13.55 8.02 -14.36
N TYR A 321 -13.60 8.95 -13.41
CA TYR A 321 -14.76 9.19 -12.56
C TYR A 321 -15.56 10.44 -12.92
N ALA A 322 -15.22 11.15 -14.02
CA ALA A 322 -15.84 12.42 -14.40
C ALA A 322 -17.38 12.36 -14.56
N GLN A 323 -17.91 11.20 -14.95
CA GLN A 323 -19.35 10.97 -15.11
C GLN A 323 -19.99 10.31 -13.87
N SER A 324 -19.21 9.97 -12.86
CA SER A 324 -19.70 9.38 -11.61
C SER A 324 -20.21 10.47 -10.65
N PRO A 325 -21.21 10.18 -9.79
CA PRO A 325 -21.64 11.09 -8.74
C PRO A 325 -20.51 11.57 -7.82
N VAL A 326 -19.48 10.75 -7.60
CA VAL A 326 -18.31 11.10 -6.76
C VAL A 326 -17.49 12.26 -7.30
N ALA A 327 -17.58 12.58 -8.60
CA ALA A 327 -16.91 13.75 -9.18
C ALA A 327 -17.36 15.09 -8.56
N ARG A 328 -18.55 15.11 -7.94
CA ARG A 328 -19.13 16.28 -7.27
C ARG A 328 -18.79 16.34 -5.77
N ALA A 329 -18.11 15.35 -5.23
CA ALA A 329 -17.75 15.32 -3.82
C ALA A 329 -16.83 16.50 -3.48
N SER A 330 -17.09 17.15 -2.35
CA SER A 330 -16.22 18.19 -1.82
C SER A 330 -15.20 17.54 -0.88
N LEU A 331 -13.96 17.47 -1.30
CA LEU A 331 -12.86 16.78 -0.61
C LEU A 331 -11.63 17.70 -0.56
N PRO A 332 -11.76 18.85 0.15
CA PRO A 332 -10.77 19.93 0.08
C PRO A 332 -9.39 19.53 0.59
N ARG A 333 -9.30 18.63 1.59
CA ARG A 333 -7.99 18.17 2.10
C ARG A 333 -7.28 17.32 1.07
N SER A 334 -7.96 16.37 0.43
CA SER A 334 -7.39 15.52 -0.61
C SER A 334 -6.95 16.33 -1.84
N GLU A 335 -7.70 17.36 -2.22
CA GLU A 335 -7.33 18.27 -3.31
C GLU A 335 -6.09 19.09 -2.95
N ALA A 336 -6.04 19.64 -1.72
CA ALA A 336 -4.87 20.36 -1.22
C ALA A 336 -3.62 19.47 -1.18
N LEU A 337 -3.76 18.22 -0.71
CA LEU A 337 -2.66 17.25 -0.72
C LEU A 337 -2.18 16.95 -2.15
N GLY A 338 -3.09 16.74 -3.11
CA GLY A 338 -2.72 16.55 -4.51
C GLY A 338 -1.87 17.69 -5.08
N ALA A 339 -2.09 18.93 -4.61
CA ALA A 339 -1.33 20.10 -5.03
C ALA A 339 0.01 20.27 -4.28
N SER A 340 0.17 19.72 -3.07
CA SER A 340 1.28 20.05 -2.17
C SER A 340 2.25 18.91 -1.85
N VAL A 341 1.87 17.64 -2.02
CA VAL A 341 2.73 16.51 -1.62
C VAL A 341 3.89 16.29 -2.58
N LEU A 342 5.07 15.98 -2.02
CA LEU A 342 6.27 15.57 -2.76
C LEU A 342 6.95 14.42 -2.02
N SER A 343 7.14 13.30 -2.71
CA SER A 343 7.83 12.13 -2.18
C SER A 343 9.32 12.21 -2.48
N LEU A 344 10.14 12.11 -1.44
CA LEU A 344 11.59 12.07 -1.52
C LEU A 344 12.10 10.63 -1.72
N PRO A 345 13.33 10.44 -2.26
CA PRO A 345 13.97 9.14 -2.32
C PRO A 345 13.97 8.46 -0.95
N MET A 346 13.50 7.20 -0.92
CA MET A 346 13.38 6.43 0.32
C MET A 346 13.56 4.94 0.04
N GLY A 347 14.54 4.33 0.68
CA GLY A 347 14.76 2.89 0.55
C GLY A 347 16.16 2.44 0.90
N PRO A 348 16.38 1.11 1.03
CA PRO A 348 17.65 0.54 1.43
C PRO A 348 18.78 0.74 0.39
N HIS A 349 18.44 1.14 -0.84
CA HIS A 349 19.39 1.45 -1.91
C HIS A 349 20.16 2.75 -1.69
N LEU A 350 19.68 3.63 -0.82
CA LEU A 350 20.32 4.92 -0.57
C LEU A 350 21.57 4.77 0.32
N SER A 351 22.70 5.21 -0.21
CA SER A 351 23.94 5.34 0.58
C SER A 351 23.86 6.51 1.56
N GLU A 352 24.76 6.54 2.54
CA GLU A 352 24.91 7.68 3.46
C GLU A 352 25.18 9.00 2.71
N SER A 353 25.96 8.92 1.65
CA SER A 353 26.25 10.03 0.75
C SER A 353 24.99 10.53 0.02
N ASP A 354 24.14 9.61 -0.47
CA ASP A 354 22.89 9.99 -1.15
C ASP A 354 21.92 10.68 -0.20
N VAL A 355 21.76 10.15 1.01
CA VAL A 355 20.92 10.76 2.07
C VAL A 355 21.42 12.18 2.41
N SER A 356 22.75 12.36 2.58
CA SER A 356 23.33 13.67 2.87
C SER A 356 23.14 14.66 1.72
N ARG A 357 23.38 14.23 0.48
CA ARG A 357 23.16 15.04 -0.73
C ARG A 357 21.71 15.48 -0.87
N MET A 358 20.78 14.58 -0.59
CA MET A 358 19.34 14.86 -0.64
C MET A 358 18.96 15.91 0.42
N ILE A 359 19.46 15.78 1.66
CA ILE A 359 19.24 16.75 2.73
C ILE A 359 19.77 18.14 2.35
N GLU A 360 21.01 18.22 1.88
CA GLU A 360 21.61 19.49 1.47
C GLU A 360 20.86 20.12 0.28
N ALA A 361 20.40 19.33 -0.67
CA ALA A 361 19.62 19.83 -1.79
C ALA A 361 18.28 20.45 -1.34
N VAL A 362 17.58 19.82 -0.38
CA VAL A 362 16.32 20.41 0.16
C VAL A 362 16.63 21.67 0.96
N LYS A 363 17.63 21.65 1.86
CA LYS A 363 17.99 22.80 2.71
C LYS A 363 18.44 24.03 1.89
N SER A 364 19.08 23.80 0.74
CA SER A 364 19.54 24.87 -0.14
C SER A 364 18.47 25.42 -1.09
N PHE A 365 17.20 24.95 -1.00
CA PHE A 365 16.12 25.49 -1.82
C PHE A 365 15.85 26.95 -1.50
N PRO A 366 15.90 27.89 -2.49
CA PRO A 366 15.61 29.30 -2.28
C PRO A 366 14.11 29.50 -2.10
N GLU A 367 13.66 29.61 -0.85
CA GLU A 367 12.24 29.78 -0.49
C GLU A 367 11.62 31.02 -1.18
N ARG A 368 12.37 32.13 -1.20
CA ARG A 368 11.99 33.33 -1.94
C ARG A 368 12.61 33.25 -3.33
N GLY A 369 11.78 33.02 -4.33
CA GLY A 369 12.23 33.05 -5.70
C GLY A 369 12.61 34.46 -6.14
N PRO A 370 13.41 34.61 -7.22
CA PRO A 370 13.53 35.87 -7.89
C PRO A 370 12.17 36.31 -8.43
#